data_79ac2e4e76c3a55e50cc4a9cd5f7f6b2
#
_entry.id   79ac2e4e76c3a55e50cc4a9cd5f7f6b2
#
_cell.length_a   1.000
_cell.length_b   1.000
_cell.length_c   1.000
_cell.angle_alpha   90.00
_cell.angle_beta   90.00
_cell.angle_gamma   90.00
#
_symmetry.space_group_name_H-M   'P 1'
#
loop_
_entity.id
_entity.type
_entity.pdbx_description
1 polymer ?
#
loop_
_entity_poly.entity_id
_entity_poly.type
_entity_poly.pdbx_seq_one_letter_code
_entity_poly.pdbx_strand_id
1 'polypeptide(L)'
;LKIRWQEGEPAILNNLVYAYAYSKMIGRCEDLENLVISKAPNTKGIAKFVYLYSSKIMKKRWPEAEFLLKDSHYLIKYCNRFKIDILSEEESNKLLCDCAFGKFSKTKLLDINKYFEIKKLKNK
;
A
#
# COMPACT_ATOMS: atom_id res chain seq x y z
N LEU A 1 -6.82 -13.10 23.54
CA LEU A 1 -5.80 -14.08 23.18
C LEU A 1 -5.52 -14.06 21.71
N LYS A 2 -4.27 -13.76 21.38
CA LYS A 2 -3.82 -13.68 19.99
C LYS A 2 -3.29 -15.04 19.56
N ILE A 3 -4.20 -15.90 19.11
CA ILE A 3 -3.83 -17.24 18.65
C ILE A 3 -3.56 -17.18 17.17
N ARG A 4 -2.33 -17.53 16.77
CA ARG A 4 -1.93 -17.58 15.40
C ARG A 4 -2.31 -18.92 14.78
N TRP A 5 -2.92 -18.88 13.59
CA TRP A 5 -3.34 -20.07 12.86
C TRP A 5 -2.43 -20.29 11.64
N GLN A 6 -1.22 -20.78 11.90
CA GLN A 6 -0.20 -20.96 10.85
C GLN A 6 -0.66 -21.81 9.68
N GLU A 7 -1.38 -22.89 9.95
CA GLU A 7 -1.83 -23.82 8.91
C GLU A 7 -2.83 -23.17 7.95
N GLY A 8 -3.63 -22.24 8.44
CA GLY A 8 -4.64 -21.55 7.64
C GLY A 8 -4.15 -20.28 6.96
N GLU A 9 -2.98 -19.78 7.31
CA GLU A 9 -2.48 -18.51 6.78
C GLU A 9 -2.38 -18.48 5.26
N PRO A 10 -1.87 -19.53 4.57
CA PRO A 10 -1.84 -19.51 3.11
C PRO A 10 -3.22 -19.41 2.47
N ALA A 11 -4.24 -20.05 3.06
CA ALA A 11 -5.61 -19.99 2.56
C ALA A 11 -6.25 -18.63 2.77
N ILE A 12 -5.88 -17.92 3.84
CA ILE A 12 -6.40 -16.58 4.14
C ILE A 12 -6.06 -15.60 3.02
N LEU A 13 -4.91 -15.78 2.36
CA LEU A 13 -4.46 -14.89 1.30
C LEU A 13 -5.37 -14.92 0.07
N ASN A 14 -6.26 -15.89 -0.06
CA ASN A 14 -7.28 -15.91 -1.11
C ASN A 14 -8.35 -14.84 -0.90
N ASN A 15 -8.47 -14.33 0.33
CA ASN A 15 -9.36 -13.22 0.63
C ASN A 15 -8.63 -12.22 1.52
N LEU A 16 -8.14 -11.15 0.91
CA LEU A 16 -7.29 -10.17 1.60
C LEU A 16 -8.04 -9.36 2.66
N VAL A 17 -9.38 -9.28 2.57
CA VAL A 17 -10.18 -8.64 3.63
C VAL A 17 -10.04 -9.44 4.92
N TYR A 18 -10.16 -10.76 4.83
CA TYR A 18 -9.98 -11.64 5.99
C TYR A 18 -8.52 -11.67 6.45
N ALA A 19 -7.58 -11.62 5.51
CA ALA A 19 -6.16 -11.55 5.84
C ALA A 19 -5.84 -10.32 6.67
N TYR A 20 -6.40 -9.18 6.30
CA TYR A 20 -6.20 -7.94 7.05
C TYR A 20 -6.84 -8.03 8.44
N ALA A 21 -8.08 -8.54 8.53
CA ALA A 21 -8.76 -8.72 9.81
C ALA A 21 -7.98 -9.66 10.74
N TYR A 22 -7.47 -10.76 10.19
CA TYR A 22 -6.63 -11.70 10.93
C TYR A 22 -5.36 -11.01 11.43
N SER A 23 -4.71 -10.23 10.56
CA SER A 23 -3.49 -9.52 10.93
C SER A 23 -3.72 -8.48 12.03
N LYS A 24 -4.87 -7.83 12.04
CA LYS A 24 -5.24 -6.91 13.13
C LYS A 24 -5.35 -7.64 14.46
N MET A 25 -5.79 -8.89 14.44
CA MET A 25 -5.95 -9.70 15.65
C MET A 25 -4.61 -10.20 16.19
N ILE A 26 -3.73 -10.70 15.33
CA ILE A 26 -2.46 -11.28 15.76
C ILE A 26 -1.30 -10.28 15.84
N GLY A 27 -1.45 -9.12 15.19
CA GLY A 27 -0.38 -8.15 15.06
C GLY A 27 0.59 -8.48 13.94
N ARG A 28 1.76 -7.89 13.97
CA ARG A 28 2.77 -8.09 12.93
C ARG A 28 3.27 -9.54 12.93
N CYS A 29 3.30 -10.15 11.75
CA CYS A 29 3.77 -11.52 11.57
C CYS A 29 4.66 -11.60 10.33
N GLU A 30 5.94 -11.85 10.56
CA GLU A 30 6.96 -11.91 9.50
C GLU A 30 6.68 -13.01 8.49
N ASP A 31 6.23 -14.19 8.93
CA ASP A 31 5.91 -15.30 8.04
C ASP A 31 4.75 -14.95 7.11
N LEU A 32 3.73 -14.28 7.62
CA LEU A 32 2.60 -13.83 6.80
C LEU A 32 3.05 -12.77 5.79
N GLU A 33 3.93 -11.87 6.21
CA GLU A 33 4.51 -10.86 5.31
C GLU A 33 5.25 -11.53 4.16
N ASN A 34 6.04 -12.54 4.43
CA ASN A 34 6.77 -13.28 3.41
C ASN A 34 5.83 -14.02 2.46
N LEU A 35 4.75 -14.59 2.98
CA LEU A 35 3.74 -15.26 2.17
C LEU A 35 3.04 -14.28 1.21
N VAL A 36 2.74 -13.07 1.69
CA VAL A 36 2.13 -12.04 0.84
C VAL A 36 3.04 -11.71 -0.34
N ILE A 37 4.32 -11.50 -0.06
CA ILE A 37 5.28 -11.14 -1.10
C ILE A 37 5.46 -12.27 -2.11
N SER A 38 5.50 -13.52 -1.66
CA SER A 38 5.80 -14.65 -2.54
C SER A 38 4.58 -15.21 -3.27
N LYS A 39 3.40 -15.19 -2.65
CA LYS A 39 2.23 -15.90 -3.19
C LYS A 39 1.08 -15.02 -3.65
N ALA A 40 1.04 -13.76 -3.24
CA ALA A 40 -0.10 -12.90 -3.51
C ALA A 40 0.15 -11.74 -4.49
N PRO A 41 1.25 -11.67 -5.28
CA PRO A 41 1.50 -10.50 -6.13
C PRO A 41 0.40 -10.22 -7.15
N ASN A 42 -0.31 -11.25 -7.61
CA ASN A 42 -1.37 -11.13 -8.61
C ASN A 42 -2.77 -11.20 -8.00
N THR A 43 -2.88 -11.19 -6.68
CA THR A 43 -4.18 -11.26 -6.01
C THR A 43 -4.86 -9.89 -6.07
N LYS A 44 -6.14 -9.90 -6.45
CA LYS A 44 -6.93 -8.68 -6.49
C LYS A 44 -6.99 -8.03 -5.10
N GLY A 45 -6.74 -6.73 -5.06
CA GLY A 45 -6.77 -5.98 -3.80
C GLY A 45 -5.48 -6.03 -3.01
N ILE A 46 -4.40 -6.60 -3.57
CA ILE A 46 -3.12 -6.70 -2.87
C ILE A 46 -2.56 -5.31 -2.50
N ALA A 47 -2.72 -4.32 -3.37
CA ALA A 47 -2.23 -2.98 -3.09
C ALA A 47 -2.90 -2.37 -1.86
N LYS A 48 -4.21 -2.55 -1.73
CA LYS A 48 -4.95 -2.10 -0.56
C LYS A 48 -4.46 -2.80 0.70
N PHE A 49 -4.26 -4.12 0.62
CA PHE A 49 -3.75 -4.90 1.75
C PHE A 49 -2.38 -4.41 2.21
N VAL A 50 -1.45 -4.20 1.27
CA VAL A 50 -0.10 -3.72 1.57
C VAL A 50 -0.17 -2.36 2.26
N TYR A 51 -0.97 -1.45 1.73
CA TYR A 51 -1.15 -0.12 2.32
C TYR A 51 -1.69 -0.20 3.75
N LEU A 52 -2.78 -0.95 3.94
CA LEU A 52 -3.41 -1.06 5.26
C LEU A 52 -2.50 -1.78 6.27
N TYR A 53 -1.86 -2.85 5.84
CA TYR A 53 -0.96 -3.61 6.72
C TYR A 53 0.22 -2.73 7.16
N SER A 54 0.88 -2.06 6.21
CA SER A 54 2.03 -1.23 6.54
C SER A 54 1.65 -0.02 7.40
N SER A 55 0.50 0.61 7.14
CA SER A 55 0.09 1.81 7.87
C SER A 55 -0.55 1.53 9.22
N LYS A 56 -1.28 0.42 9.37
CA LYS A 56 -2.05 0.12 10.58
C LYS A 56 -1.41 -0.91 11.49
N ILE A 57 -0.70 -1.87 10.94
CA ILE A 57 -0.13 -2.98 11.69
C ILE A 57 1.37 -2.78 11.90
N MET A 58 2.14 -2.61 10.83
CA MET A 58 3.59 -2.35 10.94
C MET A 58 3.88 -0.94 11.44
N LYS A 59 3.07 0.02 11.05
CA LYS A 59 3.23 1.47 11.33
C LYS A 59 4.57 2.01 10.83
N LYS A 60 5.08 1.42 9.75
CA LYS A 60 6.33 1.82 9.09
C LYS A 60 6.33 1.36 7.64
N ARG A 61 7.28 1.83 6.86
CA ARG A 61 7.46 1.40 5.48
C ARG A 61 7.66 -0.11 5.40
N TRP A 62 7.15 -0.68 4.31
CA TRP A 62 7.34 -2.10 3.99
C TRP A 62 8.05 -2.20 2.63
N PRO A 63 9.38 -1.95 2.59
CA PRO A 63 10.10 -1.85 1.31
C PRO A 63 9.97 -3.09 0.43
N GLU A 64 9.96 -4.27 1.03
CA GLU A 64 9.89 -5.54 0.30
C GLU A 64 8.57 -5.71 -0.46
N ALA A 65 7.52 -5.01 -0.05
CA ALA A 65 6.20 -5.09 -0.68
C ALA A 65 5.82 -3.83 -1.47
N GLU A 66 6.69 -2.82 -1.52
CA GLU A 66 6.37 -1.57 -2.22
C GLU A 66 6.09 -1.79 -3.70
N PHE A 67 6.72 -2.80 -4.32
CA PHE A 67 6.46 -3.11 -5.72
C PHE A 67 5.01 -3.55 -5.99
N LEU A 68 4.31 -4.05 -4.98
CA LEU A 68 2.90 -4.46 -5.09
C LEU A 68 1.94 -3.27 -5.16
N LEU A 69 2.42 -2.08 -4.84
CA LEU A 69 1.64 -0.84 -4.88
C LEU A 69 1.65 -0.18 -6.25
N LYS A 70 2.54 -0.59 -7.16
CA LYS A 70 2.68 0.01 -8.48
C LYS A 70 1.36 0.03 -9.25
N ASP A 71 1.16 1.11 -10.00
CA ASP A 71 -0.02 1.31 -10.84
C ASP A 71 -1.34 1.37 -10.06
N SER A 72 -1.27 1.67 -8.76
CA SER A 72 -2.44 1.79 -7.93
C SER A 72 -2.44 3.12 -7.17
N HIS A 73 -3.64 3.64 -6.87
CA HIS A 73 -3.77 4.85 -6.09
C HIS A 73 -3.23 4.66 -4.65
N TYR A 74 -3.16 3.43 -4.17
CA TYR A 74 -2.63 3.14 -2.84
C TYR A 74 -1.15 3.46 -2.71
N LEU A 75 -0.41 3.50 -3.83
CA LEU A 75 0.97 3.99 -3.83
C LEU A 75 1.03 5.44 -3.35
N ILE A 76 0.12 6.28 -3.84
CA ILE A 76 0.04 7.69 -3.43
C ILE A 76 -0.31 7.81 -1.94
N LYS A 77 -1.30 7.03 -1.49
CA LYS A 77 -1.68 7.01 -0.08
C LYS A 77 -0.53 6.56 0.81
N TYR A 78 0.21 5.55 0.37
CA TYR A 78 1.37 5.04 1.08
C TYR A 78 2.47 6.11 1.17
N CYS A 79 2.77 6.78 0.07
CA CYS A 79 3.76 7.87 0.06
C CYS A 79 3.36 8.99 1.02
N ASN A 80 2.09 9.36 1.05
CA ASN A 80 1.59 10.40 1.95
C ASN A 80 1.67 9.97 3.41
N ARG A 81 1.34 8.70 3.68
CA ARG A 81 1.36 8.17 5.05
C ARG A 81 2.75 8.21 5.66
N PHE A 82 3.76 7.88 4.87
CA PHE A 82 5.14 7.79 5.35
C PHE A 82 6.00 8.99 4.92
N LYS A 83 5.41 9.96 4.22
CA LYS A 83 6.07 11.19 3.75
C LYS A 83 7.32 10.86 2.92
N ILE A 84 7.14 9.99 1.93
CA ILE A 84 8.22 9.54 1.04
C ILE A 84 7.84 9.81 -0.42
N ASP A 85 8.86 9.80 -1.28
CA ASP A 85 8.71 9.95 -2.72
C ASP A 85 9.44 8.80 -3.40
N ILE A 86 8.69 7.77 -3.79
CA ILE A 86 9.23 6.58 -4.46
C ILE A 86 8.74 6.45 -5.91
N LEU A 87 7.97 7.43 -6.41
CA LEU A 87 7.57 7.43 -7.81
C LEU A 87 8.72 7.90 -8.68
N SER A 88 8.85 7.25 -9.85
CA SER A 88 9.79 7.73 -10.88
C SER A 88 9.28 9.05 -11.46
N GLU A 89 10.17 9.78 -12.13
CA GLU A 89 9.80 11.01 -12.82
C GLU A 89 8.70 10.76 -13.84
N GLU A 90 8.80 9.65 -14.58
CA GLU A 90 7.78 9.26 -15.55
C GLU A 90 6.41 9.04 -14.90
N GLU A 91 6.38 8.34 -13.79
CA GLU A 91 5.13 8.09 -13.04
C GLU A 91 4.54 9.40 -12.51
N SER A 92 5.37 10.30 -12.00
CA SER A 92 4.93 11.62 -11.52
C SER A 92 4.34 12.45 -12.65
N ASN A 93 4.98 12.45 -13.82
CA ASN A 93 4.49 13.19 -14.98
C ASN A 93 3.17 12.63 -15.48
N LYS A 94 3.00 11.31 -15.48
CA LYS A 94 1.74 10.68 -15.85
C LYS A 94 0.62 11.10 -14.91
N LEU A 95 0.89 11.17 -13.60
CA LEU A 95 -0.10 11.65 -12.63
C LEU A 95 -0.53 13.09 -12.92
N LEU A 96 0.42 13.97 -13.22
CA LEU A 96 0.10 15.36 -13.55
C LEU A 96 -0.77 15.45 -14.80
N CYS A 97 -0.47 14.67 -15.83
CA CYS A 97 -1.28 14.62 -17.04
C CYS A 97 -2.68 14.12 -16.77
N ASP A 98 -2.81 13.05 -16.01
CA ASP A 98 -4.12 12.46 -15.65
C ASP A 98 -4.96 13.43 -14.81
N CYS A 99 -4.33 14.21 -13.95
CA CYS A 99 -5.01 15.27 -13.20
C CYS A 99 -5.54 16.34 -14.14
N ALA A 100 -4.74 16.76 -15.12
CA ALA A 100 -5.13 17.77 -16.09
C ALA A 100 -6.31 17.31 -16.95
N PHE A 101 -6.41 16.01 -17.23
CA PHE A 101 -7.51 15.44 -18.01
C PHE A 101 -8.74 15.09 -17.16
N GLY A 102 -8.71 15.38 -15.87
CA GLY A 102 -9.85 15.16 -14.98
C GLY A 102 -10.21 13.70 -14.73
N LYS A 103 -9.21 12.81 -14.78
CA LYS A 103 -9.45 11.36 -14.63
C LYS A 103 -9.68 10.91 -13.20
N PHE A 104 -9.48 11.79 -12.21
CA PHE A 104 -9.55 11.42 -10.82
C PHE A 104 -10.74 12.04 -10.09
N SER A 105 -11.29 11.33 -9.12
CA SER A 105 -12.31 11.86 -8.22
C SER A 105 -11.70 12.93 -7.29
N LYS A 106 -12.57 13.70 -6.63
CA LYS A 106 -12.12 14.73 -5.67
C LYS A 106 -11.22 14.15 -4.58
N THR A 107 -11.58 12.99 -4.04
CA THR A 107 -10.82 12.31 -2.99
C THR A 107 -9.41 11.97 -3.46
N LYS A 108 -9.30 11.41 -4.67
CA LYS A 108 -8.00 11.06 -5.24
C LYS A 108 -7.16 12.30 -5.54
N LEU A 109 -7.79 13.38 -6.02
CA LEU A 109 -7.09 14.64 -6.28
C LEU A 109 -6.50 15.23 -5.00
N LEU A 110 -7.20 15.14 -3.87
CA LEU A 110 -6.69 15.60 -2.59
C LEU A 110 -5.42 14.83 -2.19
N ASP A 111 -5.43 13.52 -2.35
CA ASP A 111 -4.28 12.68 -2.04
C ASP A 111 -3.08 13.02 -2.96
N ILE A 112 -3.34 13.22 -4.25
CA ILE A 112 -2.30 13.56 -5.23
C ILE A 112 -1.70 14.93 -4.94
N ASN A 113 -2.53 15.91 -4.63
CA ASN A 113 -2.06 17.25 -4.26
C ASN A 113 -1.17 17.20 -3.02
N LYS A 114 -1.57 16.43 -2.01
CA LYS A 114 -0.78 16.24 -0.80
C LYS A 114 0.57 15.61 -1.11
N TYR A 115 0.59 14.61 -2.00
CA TYR A 115 1.83 13.96 -2.43
C TYR A 115 2.80 14.98 -3.04
N PHE A 116 2.32 15.83 -3.95
CA PHE A 116 3.18 16.83 -4.59
C PHE A 116 3.64 17.92 -3.63
N GLU A 117 2.84 18.26 -2.63
CA GLU A 117 3.25 19.21 -1.58
C GLU A 117 4.41 18.63 -0.75
N ILE A 118 4.31 17.36 -0.37
CA ILE A 118 5.37 16.67 0.38
C ILE A 118 6.64 16.57 -0.46
N LYS A 119 6.52 16.23 -1.74
CA LYS A 119 7.64 16.14 -2.67
C LYS A 119 8.35 17.49 -2.79
N LYS A 120 7.60 18.58 -2.89
CA LYS A 120 8.11 19.94 -2.98
C LYS A 120 8.93 20.33 -1.74
N LEU A 121 8.44 19.96 -0.56
CA LEU A 121 9.13 20.21 0.70
C LEU A 121 10.44 19.45 0.81
N LYS A 122 10.49 18.23 0.31
CA LYS A 122 11.69 17.38 0.35
C LYS A 122 12.78 17.85 -0.59
N ASN A 123 12.42 18.57 -1.67
CA ASN A 123 13.36 19.04 -2.68
C ASN A 123 13.90 20.45 -2.40
N LYS A 124 13.60 20.98 -1.22
CA LYS A 124 14.13 22.28 -0.80
C LYS A 124 15.43 22.16 -0.04
#